data_6fc397bd543a1f9af7c150255c5e6f39
#
_entry.id   6fc397bd543a1f9af7c150255c5e6f39
#
_cell.length_a   1.000
_cell.length_b   1.000
_cell.length_c   1.000
_cell.angle_alpha   90.00
_cell.angle_beta   90.00
_cell.angle_gamma   90.00
#
_symmetry.space_group_name_H-M   'P 1'
#
loop_
_entity.id
_entity.type
_entity.pdbx_description
1 polymer ?
#
loop_
_entity_poly.entity_id
_entity_poly.type
_entity_poly.pdbx_seq_one_letter_code
_entity_poly.pdbx_strand_id
1 'polypeptide(L)'
;MPSAPHPLPTLPRRHALQWLAALAGTAGAAHTPAAWAADASLEPAECIAPSRPGGGFDLTCGLATQAVQAVRPARPPLHTRYLPGGIGAVAFDQVATGRLGGPGTLVAFSSGSLLNIAQGRFGPHPVSAVRWIATLGTDYGVVAVHRDSPHQRLQDVVAALRKDPARVVFGAGGTLGSQDWMKAALLTRAAGQDPKRMRFVSFEGGGEALKALRGGHIGVFTGDAAEARQALEKGAPLRFLAVLAQARLPGDLADLPTAREQGVDLVWPTVRGLYMAATAPDAAVRAWVMAFADALAAPGYAALCSQYGLYPFARTGAALEEFVQRSLADYRQLAQELGLRSWPR
;
A
#
# COMPACT_ATOMS: atom_id res chain seq x y z
N MET A 1 57.42 -0.71 31.30
CA MET A 1 58.07 0.37 30.56
C MET A 1 57.49 0.39 29.14
N PRO A 2 56.74 1.38 28.77
CA PRO A 2 56.19 1.49 27.40
C PRO A 2 57.18 2.25 26.50
N SER A 3 57.39 1.72 25.30
CA SER A 3 58.26 2.26 24.26
C SER A 3 57.65 3.51 23.63
N ALA A 4 58.53 4.53 23.39
CA ALA A 4 58.20 5.82 22.77
C ALA A 4 57.91 5.69 21.26
N PRO A 5 57.06 6.57 20.69
CA PRO A 5 56.77 6.58 19.26
C PRO A 5 57.86 7.29 18.46
N HIS A 6 58.19 6.75 17.29
CA HIS A 6 59.15 7.33 16.32
C HIS A 6 58.49 8.54 15.59
N PRO A 7 59.29 9.59 15.27
CA PRO A 7 58.81 10.74 14.52
C PRO A 7 58.72 10.47 13.01
N LEU A 8 57.66 11.00 12.39
CA LEU A 8 57.47 10.98 10.95
C LEU A 8 58.42 11.94 10.20
N PRO A 9 58.88 11.61 8.98
CA PRO A 9 59.77 12.45 8.21
C PRO A 9 59.06 13.69 7.61
N THR A 10 59.67 14.86 7.78
CA THR A 10 59.24 16.14 7.20
C THR A 10 59.66 16.23 5.72
N LEU A 11 58.70 16.44 4.82
CA LEU A 11 58.93 16.71 3.40
C LEU A 11 59.31 18.20 3.16
N PRO A 12 60.25 18.51 2.24
CA PRO A 12 60.72 19.87 2.04
C PRO A 12 59.71 20.77 1.26
N ARG A 13 59.59 21.98 1.73
CA ARG A 13 58.67 23.06 1.33
C ARG A 13 58.85 23.63 -0.10
N ARG A 14 59.41 22.91 -1.08
CA ARG A 14 59.76 23.50 -2.40
C ARG A 14 58.94 23.02 -3.60
N HIS A 15 57.90 22.21 -3.42
CA HIS A 15 57.04 21.70 -4.53
C HIS A 15 55.59 22.07 -4.42
N ALA A 16 55.21 23.07 -3.60
CA ALA A 16 53.82 23.45 -3.37
C ALA A 16 53.30 24.54 -4.35
N LEU A 17 54.06 24.93 -5.37
CA LEU A 17 53.67 26.06 -6.26
C LEU A 17 53.54 25.67 -7.75
N GLN A 18 53.50 24.41 -8.11
CA GLN A 18 53.36 24.01 -9.52
C GLN A 18 52.08 23.21 -9.87
N TRP A 19 51.12 23.07 -8.95
CA TRP A 19 49.88 22.33 -9.18
C TRP A 19 48.60 23.20 -9.16
N LEU A 20 48.72 24.52 -9.29
CA LEU A 20 47.55 25.45 -9.30
C LEU A 20 47.15 25.96 -10.69
N ALA A 21 47.68 25.34 -11.78
CA ALA A 21 47.37 25.82 -13.15
C ALA A 21 46.73 24.77 -14.07
N ALA A 22 46.20 23.63 -13.53
CA ALA A 22 45.60 22.58 -14.36
C ALA A 22 44.15 22.21 -13.97
N LEU A 23 43.39 23.07 -13.30
CA LEU A 23 41.99 22.85 -12.90
C LEU A 23 41.02 23.94 -13.36
N ALA A 24 41.30 24.49 -14.55
CA ALA A 24 40.36 25.41 -15.23
C ALA A 24 40.05 24.83 -16.61
N GLY A 25 39.17 23.83 -16.69
CA GLY A 25 38.77 23.26 -17.99
C GLY A 25 38.01 21.95 -17.97
N THR A 26 37.12 21.72 -17.01
CA THR A 26 36.03 20.79 -17.24
C THR A 26 34.71 21.53 -17.04
N ALA A 27 34.26 22.11 -18.16
CA ALA A 27 32.92 22.63 -18.30
C ALA A 27 31.92 21.58 -17.78
N GLY A 28 31.05 22.01 -16.88
CA GLY A 28 29.96 21.22 -16.39
C GLY A 28 29.16 20.63 -17.57
N ALA A 29 29.22 19.34 -17.73
CA ALA A 29 28.24 18.62 -18.53
C ALA A 29 26.87 18.83 -17.86
N ALA A 30 26.14 19.80 -18.38
CA ALA A 30 24.72 19.96 -18.08
C ALA A 30 23.99 18.68 -18.51
N HIS A 31 23.75 17.78 -17.56
CA HIS A 31 22.96 16.56 -17.79
C HIS A 31 21.47 16.93 -17.76
N THR A 32 20.99 17.76 -18.66
CA THR A 32 19.62 18.23 -18.58
C THR A 32 18.71 18.07 -19.79
N PRO A 33 19.04 17.59 -20.98
CA PRO A 33 17.98 17.46 -21.99
C PRO A 33 17.29 16.09 -22.04
N ALA A 34 17.95 14.99 -21.67
CA ALA A 34 17.36 13.65 -21.84
C ALA A 34 16.30 13.29 -20.79
N ALA A 35 16.48 13.74 -19.54
CA ALA A 35 15.52 13.49 -18.47
C ALA A 35 14.22 14.30 -18.68
N TRP A 36 14.32 15.51 -19.20
CA TRP A 36 13.15 16.37 -19.47
C TRP A 36 12.36 15.93 -20.69
N ALA A 37 13.03 15.41 -21.72
CA ALA A 37 12.34 14.86 -22.89
C ALA A 37 11.57 13.56 -22.57
N ALA A 38 12.09 12.74 -21.64
CA ALA A 38 11.40 11.55 -21.17
C ALA A 38 10.15 11.88 -20.35
N ASP A 39 10.17 12.97 -19.57
CA ASP A 39 9.02 13.40 -18.77
C ASP A 39 7.84 13.91 -19.60
N ALA A 40 8.11 14.63 -20.70
CA ALA A 40 7.06 15.10 -21.64
C ALA A 40 6.32 13.96 -22.34
N SER A 41 6.94 12.80 -22.51
CA SER A 41 6.32 11.62 -23.12
C SER A 41 5.30 10.90 -22.20
N LEU A 42 5.23 11.29 -20.93
CA LEU A 42 4.33 10.69 -19.94
C LEU A 42 3.01 11.47 -19.76
N GLU A 43 2.81 12.54 -20.51
CA GLU A 43 1.58 13.35 -20.43
C GLU A 43 0.55 12.96 -21.51
N PRO A 44 -0.74 13.04 -21.22
CA PRO A 44 -1.31 13.33 -19.89
C PRO A 44 -1.11 12.17 -18.93
N ALA A 45 -0.80 12.49 -17.64
CA ALA A 45 -0.55 11.49 -16.63
C ALA A 45 -1.74 11.34 -15.68
N GLU A 46 -2.13 10.09 -15.44
CA GLU A 46 -3.23 9.74 -14.55
C GLU A 46 -2.86 8.62 -13.57
N CYS A 47 -3.51 8.66 -12.41
CA CYS A 47 -3.53 7.53 -11.47
C CYS A 47 -4.97 6.99 -11.40
N ILE A 48 -5.15 5.75 -11.80
CA ILE A 48 -6.44 5.08 -11.72
C ILE A 48 -6.58 4.49 -10.32
N ALA A 49 -7.62 4.95 -9.60
CA ALA A 49 -8.06 4.36 -8.35
C ALA A 49 -9.18 3.36 -8.67
N PRO A 50 -8.94 2.03 -8.56
CA PRO A 50 -9.91 1.01 -8.92
C PRO A 50 -10.99 0.79 -7.83
N SER A 51 -11.58 1.88 -7.37
CA SER A 51 -12.64 1.95 -6.38
C SER A 51 -13.42 3.25 -6.53
N ARG A 52 -14.42 3.46 -5.67
CA ARG A 52 -15.04 4.77 -5.46
C ARG A 52 -14.15 5.65 -4.56
N PRO A 53 -14.34 6.99 -4.57
CA PRO A 53 -13.60 7.90 -3.70
C PRO A 53 -13.67 7.56 -2.22
N GLY A 54 -12.60 7.87 -1.48
CA GLY A 54 -12.52 7.73 -0.02
C GLY A 54 -12.06 6.38 0.49
N GLY A 55 -11.60 5.49 -0.41
CA GLY A 55 -11.00 4.20 -0.04
C GLY A 55 -9.48 4.19 -0.20
N GLY A 56 -8.86 3.04 0.12
CA GLY A 56 -7.41 2.91 0.12
C GLY A 56 -6.73 3.12 -1.24
N PHE A 57 -7.40 2.89 -2.36
CA PHE A 57 -6.84 3.19 -3.69
C PHE A 57 -6.82 4.70 -3.97
N ASP A 58 -7.80 5.44 -3.47
CA ASP A 58 -7.84 6.89 -3.52
C ASP A 58 -6.65 7.49 -2.73
N LEU A 59 -6.43 7.00 -1.51
CA LEU A 59 -5.24 7.33 -0.71
C LEU A 59 -3.94 7.04 -1.47
N THR A 60 -3.86 5.90 -2.16
CA THR A 60 -2.68 5.51 -2.94
C THR A 60 -2.40 6.49 -4.08
N CYS A 61 -3.42 6.87 -4.85
CA CYS A 61 -3.28 7.85 -5.93
C CYS A 61 -2.92 9.24 -5.40
N GLY A 62 -3.52 9.67 -4.28
CA GLY A 62 -3.18 10.94 -3.62
C GLY A 62 -1.73 10.98 -3.17
N LEU A 63 -1.25 9.94 -2.49
CA LEU A 63 0.16 9.82 -2.08
C LEU A 63 1.10 9.81 -3.30
N ALA A 64 0.77 9.04 -4.36
CA ALA A 64 1.56 8.99 -5.59
C ALA A 64 1.71 10.37 -6.22
N THR A 65 0.62 11.11 -6.33
CA THR A 65 0.60 12.48 -6.88
C THR A 65 1.52 13.39 -6.09
N GLN A 66 1.36 13.46 -4.78
CA GLN A 66 2.18 14.36 -3.95
C GLN A 66 3.65 13.93 -3.88
N ALA A 67 3.93 12.63 -3.87
CA ALA A 67 5.28 12.11 -3.86
C ALA A 67 6.04 12.52 -5.15
N VAL A 68 5.41 12.37 -6.32
CA VAL A 68 6.01 12.81 -7.58
C VAL A 68 6.17 14.33 -7.63
N GLN A 69 5.17 15.11 -7.19
CA GLN A 69 5.26 16.56 -7.17
C GLN A 69 6.36 17.10 -6.24
N ALA A 70 6.63 16.43 -5.13
CA ALA A 70 7.70 16.81 -4.21
C ALA A 70 9.09 16.79 -4.88
N VAL A 71 9.33 15.90 -5.84
CA VAL A 71 10.61 15.75 -6.54
C VAL A 71 10.58 16.26 -7.98
N ARG A 72 9.41 16.49 -8.54
CA ARG A 72 9.16 17.00 -9.91
C ARG A 72 8.13 18.14 -9.87
N PRO A 73 8.40 19.27 -9.21
CA PRO A 73 7.40 20.32 -8.99
C PRO A 73 6.91 21.02 -10.27
N ALA A 74 7.68 20.98 -11.34
CA ALA A 74 7.31 21.54 -12.64
C ALA A 74 6.34 20.66 -13.43
N ARG A 75 6.13 19.41 -13.00
CA ARG A 75 5.22 18.48 -13.66
C ARG A 75 3.78 18.74 -13.22
N PRO A 76 2.78 18.65 -14.14
CA PRO A 76 1.37 18.64 -13.74
C PRO A 76 1.07 17.52 -12.75
N PRO A 77 0.13 17.72 -11.79
CA PRO A 77 -0.33 16.68 -10.90
C PRO A 77 -0.90 15.49 -11.67
N LEU A 78 -0.72 14.28 -11.14
CA LEU A 78 -1.43 13.11 -11.67
C LEU A 78 -2.93 13.32 -11.51
N HIS A 79 -3.68 13.20 -12.60
CA HIS A 79 -5.14 13.21 -12.53
C HIS A 79 -5.64 11.90 -11.91
N THR A 80 -6.37 11.96 -10.80
CA THR A 80 -6.99 10.75 -10.24
C THR A 80 -8.28 10.44 -10.98
N ARG A 81 -8.35 9.24 -11.59
CA ARG A 81 -9.55 8.72 -12.23
C ARG A 81 -10.05 7.48 -11.48
N TYR A 82 -11.35 7.46 -11.16
CA TYR A 82 -11.97 6.34 -10.47
C TYR A 82 -12.54 5.33 -11.47
N LEU A 83 -12.20 4.05 -11.26
CA LEU A 83 -12.69 2.94 -12.07
C LEU A 83 -13.16 1.80 -11.16
N PRO A 84 -14.33 1.93 -10.49
CA PRO A 84 -14.84 0.89 -9.61
C PRO A 84 -15.21 -0.37 -10.38
N GLY A 85 -15.17 -1.51 -9.70
CA GLY A 85 -15.59 -2.81 -10.23
C GLY A 85 -14.74 -3.95 -9.66
N GLY A 86 -15.35 -4.75 -8.77
CA GLY A 86 -14.74 -5.93 -8.18
C GLY A 86 -13.44 -5.68 -7.43
N ILE A 87 -13.32 -4.52 -6.75
CA ILE A 87 -12.11 -4.12 -6.00
C ILE A 87 -10.83 -4.24 -6.86
N GLY A 88 -10.88 -3.69 -8.07
CA GLY A 88 -9.76 -3.68 -9.01
C GLY A 88 -9.80 -4.73 -10.11
N ALA A 89 -10.74 -5.68 -10.09
CA ALA A 89 -10.82 -6.71 -11.12
C ALA A 89 -11.05 -6.12 -12.52
N VAL A 90 -11.96 -5.14 -12.65
CA VAL A 90 -12.24 -4.48 -13.92
C VAL A 90 -11.03 -3.71 -14.44
N ALA A 91 -10.37 -2.95 -13.55
CA ALA A 91 -9.17 -2.20 -13.94
C ALA A 91 -8.04 -3.14 -14.38
N PHE A 92 -7.79 -4.21 -13.61
CA PHE A 92 -6.75 -5.19 -13.92
C PHE A 92 -7.02 -5.90 -15.25
N ASP A 93 -8.25 -6.36 -15.51
CA ASP A 93 -8.63 -6.98 -16.77
C ASP A 93 -8.46 -6.04 -17.97
N GLN A 94 -8.89 -4.78 -17.85
CA GLN A 94 -8.71 -3.79 -18.90
C GLN A 94 -7.24 -3.51 -19.20
N VAL A 95 -6.39 -3.45 -18.18
CA VAL A 95 -4.95 -3.27 -18.32
C VAL A 95 -4.29 -4.50 -18.94
N ALA A 96 -4.60 -5.69 -18.42
CA ALA A 96 -4.04 -6.96 -18.88
C ALA A 96 -4.41 -7.29 -20.34
N THR A 97 -5.57 -6.80 -20.79
CA THR A 97 -6.03 -6.97 -22.19
C THR A 97 -5.66 -5.81 -23.10
N GLY A 98 -4.93 -4.81 -22.61
CA GLY A 98 -4.51 -3.63 -23.39
C GLY A 98 -5.64 -2.63 -23.71
N ARG A 99 -6.84 -2.79 -23.13
CA ARG A 99 -7.96 -1.84 -23.28
C ARG A 99 -7.77 -0.57 -22.46
N LEU A 100 -6.90 -0.63 -21.47
CA LEU A 100 -6.54 0.47 -20.60
C LEU A 100 -5.01 0.48 -20.46
N GLY A 101 -4.41 1.63 -20.75
CA GLY A 101 -2.98 1.81 -20.61
C GLY A 101 -2.49 2.98 -21.45
N GLY A 102 -1.23 3.29 -21.29
CA GLY A 102 -0.54 4.37 -21.97
C GLY A 102 0.73 4.73 -21.20
N PRO A 103 1.58 5.58 -21.77
CA PRO A 103 2.84 5.94 -21.12
C PRO A 103 2.64 6.72 -19.80
N GLY A 104 1.50 7.43 -19.65
CA GLY A 104 1.16 8.21 -18.45
C GLY A 104 0.14 7.52 -17.53
N THR A 105 -0.32 6.30 -17.83
CA THR A 105 -1.36 5.63 -17.06
C THR A 105 -0.78 4.74 -15.98
N LEU A 106 -0.94 5.14 -14.72
CA LEU A 106 -0.64 4.35 -13.53
C LEU A 106 -1.93 3.80 -12.92
N VAL A 107 -1.87 2.63 -12.33
CA VAL A 107 -3.03 2.03 -11.64
C VAL A 107 -2.64 1.65 -10.22
N ALA A 108 -3.43 2.06 -9.25
CA ALA A 108 -3.19 1.73 -7.86
C ALA A 108 -3.48 0.25 -7.58
N PHE A 109 -2.64 -0.39 -6.78
CA PHE A 109 -2.85 -1.74 -6.24
C PHE A 109 -2.62 -1.79 -4.73
N SER A 110 -3.10 -2.86 -4.12
CA SER A 110 -2.80 -3.19 -2.73
C SER A 110 -2.47 -4.68 -2.58
N SER A 111 -2.04 -5.08 -1.39
CA SER A 111 -1.95 -6.50 -1.02
C SER A 111 -3.23 -7.28 -1.33
N GLY A 112 -4.41 -6.63 -1.20
CA GLY A 112 -5.69 -7.21 -1.59
C GLY A 112 -5.82 -7.48 -3.09
N SER A 113 -5.18 -6.67 -3.94
CA SER A 113 -5.11 -6.96 -5.38
C SER A 113 -4.29 -8.22 -5.64
N LEU A 114 -3.12 -8.36 -4.98
CA LEU A 114 -2.27 -9.56 -5.10
C LEU A 114 -3.00 -10.81 -4.59
N LEU A 115 -3.74 -10.71 -3.48
CA LEU A 115 -4.57 -11.79 -2.96
C LEU A 115 -5.65 -12.21 -3.97
N ASN A 116 -6.31 -11.25 -4.63
CA ASN A 116 -7.32 -11.56 -5.65
C ASN A 116 -6.70 -12.20 -6.91
N ILE A 117 -5.51 -11.75 -7.33
CA ILE A 117 -4.75 -12.38 -8.43
C ILE A 117 -4.38 -13.82 -8.02
N ALA A 118 -3.88 -14.04 -6.79
CA ALA A 118 -3.51 -15.36 -6.29
C ALA A 118 -4.70 -16.35 -6.27
N GLN A 119 -5.93 -15.85 -6.12
CA GLN A 119 -7.16 -16.62 -6.17
C GLN A 119 -7.77 -16.73 -7.59
N GLY A 120 -7.17 -16.11 -8.61
CA GLY A 120 -7.71 -16.05 -9.97
C GLY A 120 -8.99 -15.22 -10.11
N ARG A 121 -9.24 -14.32 -9.17
CA ARG A 121 -10.46 -13.50 -9.15
C ARG A 121 -10.40 -12.29 -10.09
N PHE A 122 -9.21 -11.95 -10.54
CA PHE A 122 -8.96 -10.88 -11.52
C PHE A 122 -8.93 -11.40 -12.98
N GLY A 123 -9.42 -12.62 -13.21
CA GLY A 123 -9.43 -13.25 -14.52
C GLY A 123 -8.20 -14.14 -14.76
N PRO A 124 -8.12 -14.79 -15.94
CA PRO A 124 -7.07 -15.75 -16.28
C PRO A 124 -5.78 -15.06 -16.77
N HIS A 125 -5.42 -13.96 -16.15
CA HIS A 125 -4.25 -13.19 -16.56
C HIS A 125 -3.03 -13.56 -15.70
N PRO A 126 -1.84 -13.76 -16.32
CA PRO A 126 -0.61 -13.98 -15.56
C PRO A 126 -0.21 -12.67 -14.85
N VAL A 127 0.59 -12.81 -13.81
CA VAL A 127 1.12 -11.65 -13.07
C VAL A 127 1.98 -10.72 -13.93
N SER A 128 2.57 -11.27 -15.01
CA SER A 128 3.33 -10.55 -16.03
C SER A 128 2.49 -9.77 -17.04
N ALA A 129 1.14 -9.85 -16.95
CA ALA A 129 0.25 -9.03 -17.77
C ALA A 129 0.30 -7.52 -17.40
N VAL A 130 1.00 -7.18 -16.32
CA VAL A 130 1.24 -5.81 -15.87
C VAL A 130 2.72 -5.60 -15.54
N ARG A 131 3.13 -4.34 -15.48
CA ARG A 131 4.48 -3.90 -15.06
C ARG A 131 4.37 -3.23 -13.70
N TRP A 132 4.98 -3.81 -12.69
CA TRP A 132 4.99 -3.27 -11.32
C TRP A 132 5.96 -2.09 -11.25
N ILE A 133 5.52 -0.93 -10.76
CA ILE A 133 6.28 0.33 -10.78
C ILE A 133 6.92 0.62 -9.44
N ALA A 134 6.09 0.72 -8.38
CA ALA A 134 6.57 1.01 -7.03
C ALA A 134 5.59 0.50 -5.98
N THR A 135 6.08 0.13 -4.79
CA THR A 135 5.30 0.22 -3.56
C THR A 135 5.58 1.56 -2.90
N LEU A 136 4.55 2.18 -2.37
CA LEU A 136 4.60 3.52 -1.79
C LEU A 136 4.61 3.46 -0.26
N GLY A 137 3.79 2.59 0.32
CA GLY A 137 3.65 2.50 1.75
C GLY A 137 2.91 1.25 2.17
N THR A 138 2.90 1.02 3.46
CA THR A 138 2.09 -0.01 4.09
C THR A 138 1.05 0.62 5.00
N ASP A 139 -0.11 0.01 5.03
CA ASP A 139 -1.19 0.23 5.98
C ASP A 139 -1.35 -1.04 6.82
N TYR A 140 -2.24 -1.02 7.78
CA TYR A 140 -2.55 -2.19 8.59
C TYR A 140 -4.06 -2.35 8.71
N GLY A 141 -4.50 -3.59 8.81
CA GLY A 141 -5.89 -3.88 9.13
C GLY A 141 -6.29 -3.28 10.48
N VAL A 142 -7.54 -2.89 10.60
CA VAL A 142 -8.12 -2.40 11.85
C VAL A 142 -9.44 -3.10 12.11
N VAL A 143 -9.76 -3.32 13.39
CA VAL A 143 -11.09 -3.70 13.84
C VAL A 143 -11.73 -2.47 14.46
N ALA A 144 -12.82 -2.00 13.87
CA ALA A 144 -13.53 -0.82 14.33
C ALA A 144 -15.03 -1.09 14.47
N VAL A 145 -15.68 -0.34 15.37
CA VAL A 145 -17.10 -0.39 15.63
C VAL A 145 -17.66 1.03 15.67
N HIS A 146 -19.01 1.15 15.64
CA HIS A 146 -19.64 2.42 15.95
C HIS A 146 -19.31 2.85 17.39
N ARG A 147 -19.17 4.15 17.64
CA ARG A 147 -18.85 4.69 18.98
C ARG A 147 -19.77 4.17 20.08
N ASP A 148 -21.05 4.02 19.80
CA ASP A 148 -22.09 3.58 20.75
C ASP A 148 -22.23 2.05 20.80
N SER A 149 -21.35 1.31 20.12
CA SER A 149 -21.34 -0.14 20.16
C SER A 149 -21.11 -0.64 21.60
N PRO A 150 -21.74 -1.75 22.03
CA PRO A 150 -21.47 -2.40 23.30
C PRO A 150 -20.03 -2.96 23.37
N HIS A 151 -19.39 -3.19 22.22
CA HIS A 151 -18.02 -3.69 22.16
C HIS A 151 -17.03 -2.55 22.43
N GLN A 152 -16.30 -2.66 23.54
CA GLN A 152 -15.32 -1.66 23.98
C GLN A 152 -13.89 -2.07 23.63
N ARG A 153 -13.63 -3.37 23.48
CA ARG A 153 -12.34 -4.01 23.20
C ARG A 153 -12.52 -5.11 22.16
N LEU A 154 -11.40 -5.54 21.55
CA LEU A 154 -11.41 -6.67 20.62
C LEU A 154 -11.97 -7.94 21.28
N GLN A 155 -11.67 -8.16 22.56
CA GLN A 155 -12.14 -9.32 23.31
C GLN A 155 -13.67 -9.41 23.40
N ASP A 156 -14.37 -8.27 23.38
CA ASP A 156 -15.85 -8.28 23.39
C ASP A 156 -16.40 -8.82 22.06
N VAL A 157 -15.77 -8.47 20.94
CA VAL A 157 -16.10 -9.04 19.62
C VAL A 157 -15.77 -10.53 19.58
N VAL A 158 -14.60 -10.94 20.10
CA VAL A 158 -14.21 -12.35 20.18
C VAL A 158 -15.20 -13.15 21.03
N ALA A 159 -15.63 -12.62 22.16
CA ALA A 159 -16.63 -13.27 23.02
C ALA A 159 -18.00 -13.40 22.32
N ALA A 160 -18.42 -12.35 21.59
CA ALA A 160 -19.64 -12.39 20.78
C ALA A 160 -19.56 -13.44 19.67
N LEU A 161 -18.43 -13.54 18.98
CA LEU A 161 -18.17 -14.57 17.96
C LEU A 161 -18.21 -15.99 18.56
N ARG A 162 -17.59 -16.20 19.72
CA ARG A 162 -17.63 -17.51 20.42
C ARG A 162 -19.05 -17.96 20.73
N LYS A 163 -19.89 -17.00 21.12
CA LYS A 163 -21.28 -17.29 21.44
C LYS A 163 -22.12 -17.60 20.22
N ASP A 164 -22.05 -16.77 19.19
CA ASP A 164 -22.75 -16.95 17.91
C ASP A 164 -22.12 -16.08 16.80
N PRO A 165 -21.33 -16.65 15.89
CA PRO A 165 -20.69 -15.90 14.83
C PRO A 165 -21.69 -15.25 13.85
N ALA A 166 -22.91 -15.78 13.74
CA ALA A 166 -23.94 -15.23 12.85
C ALA A 166 -24.55 -13.93 13.40
N ARG A 167 -24.36 -13.62 14.68
CA ARG A 167 -24.83 -12.35 15.26
C ARG A 167 -23.86 -11.18 15.09
N VAL A 168 -22.59 -11.45 14.78
CA VAL A 168 -21.61 -10.40 14.49
C VAL A 168 -21.63 -10.12 12.98
N VAL A 169 -22.19 -8.96 12.61
CA VAL A 169 -22.27 -8.54 11.21
C VAL A 169 -21.00 -7.78 10.86
N PHE A 170 -20.09 -8.43 10.16
CA PHE A 170 -18.92 -7.78 9.58
C PHE A 170 -19.26 -7.07 8.28
N GLY A 171 -18.50 -6.02 7.97
CA GLY A 171 -18.54 -5.39 6.65
C GLY A 171 -17.25 -4.65 6.35
N ALA A 172 -16.81 -4.82 5.13
CA ALA A 172 -15.67 -4.06 4.58
C ALA A 172 -15.62 -4.21 3.06
N GLY A 173 -14.52 -3.81 2.43
CA GLY A 173 -14.37 -3.88 0.98
C GLY A 173 -14.24 -5.30 0.44
N GLY A 174 -14.86 -5.55 -0.71
CA GLY A 174 -14.77 -6.81 -1.43
C GLY A 174 -15.73 -7.89 -0.96
N THR A 175 -15.64 -9.04 -1.61
CA THR A 175 -16.52 -10.19 -1.39
C THR A 175 -15.80 -11.27 -0.58
N LEU A 176 -16.44 -12.43 -0.43
CA LEU A 176 -15.85 -13.65 0.17
C LEU A 176 -14.44 -13.89 -0.40
N GLY A 177 -13.43 -14.03 0.46
CA GLY A 177 -12.04 -14.20 0.06
C GLY A 177 -11.27 -12.91 -0.23
N SER A 178 -11.88 -11.72 -0.14
CA SER A 178 -11.13 -10.45 -0.17
C SER A 178 -10.25 -10.30 1.09
N GLN A 179 -9.31 -9.38 1.07
CA GLN A 179 -8.45 -9.13 2.24
C GLN A 179 -9.26 -8.79 3.51
N ASP A 180 -10.34 -8.04 3.37
CA ASP A 180 -11.15 -7.62 4.51
C ASP A 180 -11.99 -8.78 5.03
N TRP A 181 -12.50 -9.61 4.13
CA TRP A 181 -13.13 -10.87 4.51
C TRP A 181 -12.14 -11.80 5.22
N MET A 182 -10.89 -11.88 4.74
CA MET A 182 -9.84 -12.69 5.37
C MET A 182 -9.57 -12.24 6.81
N LYS A 183 -9.50 -10.94 7.06
CA LYS A 183 -9.33 -10.38 8.42
C LYS A 183 -10.49 -10.81 9.33
N ALA A 184 -11.74 -10.69 8.88
CA ALA A 184 -12.91 -11.15 9.62
C ALA A 184 -12.90 -12.67 9.84
N ALA A 185 -12.53 -13.45 8.80
CA ALA A 185 -12.44 -14.91 8.86
C ALA A 185 -11.39 -15.39 9.87
N LEU A 186 -10.21 -14.76 9.85
CA LEU A 186 -9.13 -15.08 10.80
C LEU A 186 -9.52 -14.72 12.23
N LEU A 187 -10.20 -13.61 12.44
CA LEU A 187 -10.74 -13.22 13.75
C LEU A 187 -11.79 -14.24 14.24
N THR A 188 -12.68 -14.68 13.35
CA THR A 188 -13.70 -15.69 13.65
C THR A 188 -13.05 -17.02 13.99
N ARG A 189 -12.00 -17.43 13.25
CA ARG A 189 -11.22 -18.65 13.54
C ARG A 189 -10.49 -18.56 14.88
N ALA A 190 -9.92 -17.40 15.20
CA ALA A 190 -9.30 -17.15 16.52
C ALA A 190 -10.30 -17.23 17.69
N ALA A 191 -11.57 -16.97 17.43
CA ALA A 191 -12.64 -17.19 18.38
C ALA A 191 -13.07 -18.68 18.48
N GLY A 192 -12.45 -19.61 17.75
CA GLY A 192 -12.79 -21.04 17.73
C GLY A 192 -14.02 -21.39 16.89
N GLN A 193 -14.41 -20.50 15.97
CA GLN A 193 -15.61 -20.68 15.15
C GLN A 193 -15.25 -20.88 13.66
N ASP A 194 -16.14 -21.55 12.92
CA ASP A 194 -16.02 -21.70 11.48
C ASP A 194 -16.30 -20.35 10.77
N PRO A 195 -15.35 -19.80 10.00
CA PRO A 195 -15.54 -18.58 9.23
C PRO A 195 -16.73 -18.60 8.28
N LYS A 196 -17.16 -19.77 7.79
CA LYS A 196 -18.32 -19.92 6.91
C LYS A 196 -19.64 -19.57 7.60
N ARG A 197 -19.68 -19.55 8.92
CA ARG A 197 -20.86 -19.20 9.71
C ARG A 197 -20.96 -17.71 10.02
N MET A 198 -19.91 -16.91 9.74
CA MET A 198 -19.95 -15.47 10.00
C MET A 198 -20.83 -14.74 8.98
N ARG A 199 -21.43 -13.62 9.40
CA ARG A 199 -22.12 -12.71 8.48
C ARG A 199 -21.16 -11.64 8.00
N PHE A 200 -21.01 -11.54 6.69
CA PHE A 200 -20.16 -10.52 6.06
C PHE A 200 -20.96 -9.80 4.97
N VAL A 201 -21.01 -8.46 5.05
CA VAL A 201 -21.61 -7.60 4.04
C VAL A 201 -20.52 -6.98 3.19
N SER A 202 -20.61 -7.21 1.89
CA SER A 202 -19.63 -6.75 0.89
C SER A 202 -19.95 -5.35 0.39
N PHE A 203 -18.92 -4.52 0.25
CA PHE A 203 -18.98 -3.18 -0.34
C PHE A 203 -17.91 -3.04 -1.43
N GLU A 204 -18.06 -2.03 -2.32
CA GLU A 204 -17.05 -1.72 -3.34
C GLU A 204 -15.75 -1.13 -2.77
N GLY A 205 -15.71 -0.79 -1.47
CA GLY A 205 -14.52 -0.32 -0.77
C GLY A 205 -14.83 0.04 0.68
N GLY A 206 -13.77 0.29 1.45
CA GLY A 206 -13.89 0.60 2.87
C GLY A 206 -14.68 1.87 3.16
N GLY A 207 -14.61 2.87 2.28
CA GLY A 207 -15.37 4.11 2.44
C GLY A 207 -16.90 3.89 2.47
N GLU A 208 -17.43 2.96 1.66
CA GLU A 208 -18.85 2.59 1.70
C GLU A 208 -19.19 1.76 2.95
N ALA A 209 -18.29 0.84 3.33
CA ALA A 209 -18.45 0.05 4.54
C ALA A 209 -18.47 0.93 5.81
N LEU A 210 -17.63 1.95 5.87
CA LEU A 210 -17.62 2.92 6.97
C LEU A 210 -18.91 3.75 7.04
N LYS A 211 -19.51 4.09 5.89
CA LYS A 211 -20.85 4.69 5.86
C LYS A 211 -21.91 3.74 6.39
N ALA A 212 -21.85 2.46 6.04
CA ALA A 212 -22.75 1.43 6.54
C ALA A 212 -22.58 1.18 8.05
N LEU A 213 -21.35 1.23 8.57
CA LEU A 213 -21.08 1.16 10.01
C LEU A 213 -21.71 2.35 10.75
N ARG A 214 -21.53 3.56 10.22
CA ARG A 214 -22.15 4.77 10.78
C ARG A 214 -23.69 4.70 10.78
N GLY A 215 -24.28 4.07 9.76
CA GLY A 215 -25.72 3.86 9.65
C GLY A 215 -26.25 2.66 10.45
N GLY A 216 -25.42 1.92 11.18
CA GLY A 216 -25.84 0.73 11.95
C GLY A 216 -26.18 -0.49 11.10
N HIS A 217 -25.85 -0.49 9.79
CA HIS A 217 -26.12 -1.62 8.90
C HIS A 217 -25.12 -2.78 9.06
N ILE A 218 -23.95 -2.50 9.61
CA ILE A 218 -22.97 -3.49 10.04
C ILE A 218 -22.54 -3.18 11.48
N GLY A 219 -22.07 -4.19 12.20
CA GLY A 219 -21.64 -4.06 13.60
C GLY A 219 -20.12 -3.87 13.75
N VAL A 220 -19.32 -4.48 12.85
CA VAL A 220 -17.87 -4.50 12.93
C VAL A 220 -17.28 -4.24 11.54
N PHE A 221 -16.36 -3.29 11.47
CA PHE A 221 -15.56 -3.00 10.29
C PHE A 221 -14.19 -3.68 10.42
N THR A 222 -13.75 -4.37 9.37
CA THR A 222 -12.44 -5.05 9.28
C THR A 222 -11.64 -4.60 8.06
N GLY A 223 -11.68 -3.30 7.74
CA GLY A 223 -10.91 -2.71 6.65
C GLY A 223 -9.50 -2.31 7.06
N ASP A 224 -9.00 -1.21 6.51
CA ASP A 224 -7.66 -0.71 6.74
C ASP A 224 -7.67 0.56 7.64
N ALA A 225 -6.59 0.75 8.42
CA ALA A 225 -6.53 1.77 9.45
C ALA A 225 -6.49 3.19 8.88
N ALA A 226 -5.79 3.42 7.76
CA ALA A 226 -5.67 4.75 7.17
C ALA A 226 -7.02 5.32 6.71
N GLU A 227 -7.85 4.50 6.03
CA GLU A 227 -9.18 4.95 5.60
C GLU A 227 -10.14 5.16 6.77
N ALA A 228 -10.06 4.29 7.81
CA ALA A 228 -10.86 4.44 9.01
C ALA A 228 -10.45 5.68 9.81
N ARG A 229 -9.15 5.98 9.91
CA ARG A 229 -8.62 7.20 10.53
C ARG A 229 -9.12 8.44 9.79
N GLN A 230 -9.02 8.46 8.46
CA GLN A 230 -9.52 9.58 7.66
C GLN A 230 -11.04 9.81 7.84
N ALA A 231 -11.82 8.73 7.98
CA ALA A 231 -13.25 8.85 8.28
C ALA A 231 -13.49 9.41 9.69
N LEU A 232 -12.70 9.01 10.69
CA LEU A 232 -12.77 9.52 12.06
C LEU A 232 -12.45 11.02 12.10
N GLU A 233 -11.39 11.46 11.40
CA GLU A 233 -11.02 12.87 11.26
C GLU A 233 -12.14 13.72 10.62
N LYS A 234 -12.91 13.13 9.72
CA LYS A 234 -14.11 13.74 9.12
C LYS A 234 -15.37 13.63 10.01
N GLY A 235 -15.21 13.25 11.27
CA GLY A 235 -16.28 13.20 12.26
C GLY A 235 -17.12 11.92 12.25
N ALA A 236 -16.69 10.83 11.61
CA ALA A 236 -17.41 9.57 11.72
C ALA A 236 -17.38 9.04 13.17
N PRO A 237 -18.52 8.57 13.72
CA PRO A 237 -18.60 8.10 15.10
C PRO A 237 -18.02 6.69 15.25
N LEU A 238 -16.71 6.58 15.15
CA LEU A 238 -15.97 5.31 15.20
C LEU A 238 -15.24 5.13 16.53
N ARG A 239 -15.09 3.87 16.93
CA ARG A 239 -14.16 3.40 17.96
C ARG A 239 -13.29 2.31 17.36
N PHE A 240 -11.97 2.50 17.42
CA PHE A 240 -11.01 1.46 17.05
C PHE A 240 -10.81 0.53 18.24
N LEU A 241 -10.88 -0.77 18.00
CA LEU A 241 -10.71 -1.81 19.03
C LEU A 241 -9.31 -2.42 19.01
N ALA A 242 -8.72 -2.58 17.83
CA ALA A 242 -7.38 -3.11 17.66
C ALA A 242 -6.83 -2.77 16.28
N VAL A 243 -5.51 -2.61 16.20
CA VAL A 243 -4.77 -2.63 14.94
C VAL A 243 -4.18 -4.03 14.70
N LEU A 244 -4.20 -4.47 13.45
CA LEU A 244 -3.68 -5.78 13.05
C LEU A 244 -2.20 -5.65 12.64
N ALA A 245 -1.37 -5.15 13.54
CA ALA A 245 0.07 -4.93 13.36
C ALA A 245 0.88 -5.80 14.32
N GLN A 246 2.17 -6.00 14.00
CA GLN A 246 3.10 -6.78 14.81
C GLN A 246 3.36 -6.12 16.18
N ALA A 247 3.41 -4.80 16.20
CA ALA A 247 3.56 -3.95 17.38
C ALA A 247 2.66 -2.72 17.21
N ARG A 248 2.49 -1.92 18.26
CA ARG A 248 1.75 -0.66 18.19
C ARG A 248 2.35 0.25 17.11
N LEU A 249 1.47 0.92 16.39
CA LEU A 249 1.87 1.85 15.34
C LEU A 249 2.29 3.20 15.97
N PRO A 250 3.27 3.89 15.40
CA PRO A 250 3.59 5.25 15.85
C PRO A 250 2.54 6.27 15.40
N GLY A 251 2.59 7.48 15.99
CA GLY A 251 1.70 8.59 15.64
C GLY A 251 0.31 8.46 16.27
N ASP A 252 -0.72 8.85 15.54
CA ASP A 252 -2.10 8.96 16.05
C ASP A 252 -2.72 7.64 16.52
N LEU A 253 -2.13 6.51 16.15
CA LEU A 253 -2.57 5.18 16.56
C LEU A 253 -1.68 4.54 17.65
N ALA A 254 -0.76 5.30 18.27
CA ALA A 254 0.18 4.79 19.27
C ALA A 254 -0.51 4.19 20.52
N ASP A 255 -1.64 4.74 20.92
CA ASP A 255 -2.41 4.26 22.05
C ASP A 255 -3.34 3.09 21.71
N LEU A 256 -3.55 2.80 20.40
CA LEU A 256 -4.39 1.69 19.99
C LEU A 256 -3.66 0.35 20.17
N PRO A 257 -4.19 -0.56 21.01
CA PRO A 257 -3.56 -1.86 21.21
C PRO A 257 -3.63 -2.69 19.94
N THR A 258 -2.61 -3.54 19.74
CA THR A 258 -2.65 -4.54 18.70
C THR A 258 -3.61 -5.68 19.04
N ALA A 259 -4.03 -6.45 18.01
CA ALA A 259 -4.79 -7.68 18.24
C ALA A 259 -3.99 -8.68 19.09
N ARG A 260 -2.65 -8.74 18.89
CA ARG A 260 -1.74 -9.63 19.64
C ARG A 260 -1.68 -9.28 21.14
N GLU A 261 -1.60 -7.99 21.50
CA GLU A 261 -1.66 -7.54 22.90
C GLU A 261 -2.99 -7.95 23.57
N GLN A 262 -4.04 -8.12 22.79
CA GLN A 262 -5.35 -8.58 23.25
C GLN A 262 -5.55 -10.11 23.07
N GLY A 263 -4.47 -10.90 22.87
CA GLY A 263 -4.51 -12.36 22.82
C GLY A 263 -5.03 -12.95 21.52
N VAL A 264 -5.09 -12.15 20.45
CA VAL A 264 -5.43 -12.63 19.10
C VAL A 264 -4.22 -12.51 18.20
N ASP A 265 -3.60 -13.63 17.81
CA ASP A 265 -2.44 -13.63 16.92
C ASP A 265 -2.87 -13.37 15.47
N LEU A 266 -3.18 -12.12 15.18
CA LEU A 266 -3.61 -11.65 13.87
C LEU A 266 -2.85 -10.39 13.48
N VAL A 267 -2.04 -10.51 12.42
CA VAL A 267 -1.29 -9.42 11.81
C VAL A 267 -1.68 -9.35 10.34
N TRP A 268 -2.02 -8.16 9.86
CA TRP A 268 -2.43 -7.95 8.48
C TRP A 268 -1.91 -6.63 7.92
N PRO A 269 -0.68 -6.61 7.35
CA PRO A 269 -0.18 -5.45 6.62
C PRO A 269 -0.84 -5.36 5.25
N THR A 270 -1.14 -4.15 4.80
CA THR A 270 -1.68 -3.85 3.48
C THR A 270 -0.70 -2.95 2.74
N VAL A 271 0.14 -3.52 1.89
CA VAL A 271 1.06 -2.77 1.03
C VAL A 271 0.26 -2.11 -0.08
N ARG A 272 0.62 -0.86 -0.42
CA ARG A 272 0.01 -0.05 -1.48
C ARG A 272 1.06 0.34 -2.51
N GLY A 273 0.69 0.30 -3.77
CA GLY A 273 1.62 0.59 -4.86
C GLY A 273 0.94 0.83 -6.19
N LEU A 274 1.74 0.83 -7.25
CA LEU A 274 1.34 1.20 -8.60
C LEU A 274 1.84 0.18 -9.63
N TYR A 275 1.03 -0.06 -10.65
CA TYR A 275 1.40 -0.82 -11.83
C TYR A 275 0.98 -0.10 -13.12
N MET A 276 1.50 -0.55 -14.25
CA MET A 276 1.16 -0.12 -15.60
C MET A 276 0.82 -1.33 -16.47
N ALA A 277 0.29 -1.07 -17.67
CA ALA A 277 0.08 -2.11 -18.67
C ALA A 277 1.43 -2.73 -19.11
N ALA A 278 1.44 -4.04 -19.41
CA ALA A 278 2.62 -4.71 -19.96
C ALA A 278 3.03 -4.11 -21.31
N THR A 279 2.07 -3.56 -22.05
CA THR A 279 2.27 -2.91 -23.35
C THR A 279 2.82 -1.48 -23.24
N ALA A 280 2.97 -0.93 -22.03
CA ALA A 280 3.54 0.40 -21.86
C ALA A 280 4.98 0.45 -22.39
N PRO A 281 5.38 1.53 -23.09
CA PRO A 281 6.75 1.65 -23.61
C PRO A 281 7.80 1.53 -22.48
N ASP A 282 8.88 0.79 -22.73
CA ASP A 282 9.95 0.60 -21.74
C ASP A 282 10.54 1.92 -21.22
N ALA A 283 10.63 2.92 -22.07
CA ALA A 283 11.08 4.26 -21.69
C ALA A 283 10.15 4.89 -20.64
N ALA A 284 8.83 4.77 -20.81
CA ALA A 284 7.85 5.27 -19.86
C ALA A 284 7.92 4.52 -18.52
N VAL A 285 8.02 3.19 -18.56
CA VAL A 285 8.17 2.37 -17.36
C VAL A 285 9.43 2.78 -16.58
N ARG A 286 10.58 2.91 -17.26
CA ARG A 286 11.82 3.37 -16.62
C ARG A 286 11.69 4.77 -16.02
N ALA A 287 11.06 5.70 -16.74
CA ALA A 287 10.87 7.06 -16.26
C ALA A 287 10.01 7.09 -14.99
N TRP A 288 8.92 6.30 -14.93
CA TRP A 288 8.10 6.20 -13.71
C TRP A 288 8.83 5.52 -12.55
N VAL A 289 9.55 4.42 -12.82
CA VAL A 289 10.36 3.74 -11.78
C VAL A 289 11.39 4.70 -11.20
N MET A 290 12.08 5.49 -12.02
CA MET A 290 13.04 6.49 -11.56
C MET A 290 12.36 7.62 -10.77
N ALA A 291 11.24 8.17 -11.27
CA ALA A 291 10.51 9.23 -10.56
C ALA A 291 10.06 8.78 -9.17
N PHE A 292 9.55 7.54 -9.05
CA PHE A 292 9.19 6.99 -7.74
C PHE A 292 10.41 6.62 -6.89
N ALA A 293 11.50 6.12 -7.47
CA ALA A 293 12.73 5.88 -6.70
C ALA A 293 13.25 7.17 -6.06
N ASP A 294 13.28 8.28 -6.81
CA ASP A 294 13.65 9.61 -6.29
C ASP A 294 12.69 10.08 -5.19
N ALA A 295 11.38 9.94 -5.42
CA ALA A 295 10.35 10.35 -4.46
C ALA A 295 10.44 9.56 -3.14
N LEU A 296 10.60 8.24 -3.24
CA LEU A 296 10.70 7.33 -2.08
C LEU A 296 11.97 7.55 -1.26
N ALA A 297 13.05 8.04 -1.89
CA ALA A 297 14.31 8.39 -1.23
C ALA A 297 14.33 9.83 -0.66
N ALA A 298 13.32 10.64 -0.97
CA ALA A 298 13.29 12.04 -0.54
C ALA A 298 13.16 12.17 1.00
N PRO A 299 13.89 13.08 1.66
CA PRO A 299 13.88 13.21 3.12
C PRO A 299 12.51 13.44 3.73
N GLY A 300 11.58 14.09 2.99
CA GLY A 300 10.20 14.36 3.44
C GLY A 300 9.21 13.22 3.23
N TYR A 301 9.62 12.11 2.60
CA TYR A 301 8.69 11.05 2.19
C TYR A 301 7.99 10.37 3.37
N ALA A 302 8.70 10.12 4.46
CA ALA A 302 8.10 9.51 5.65
C ALA A 302 7.00 10.40 6.27
N ALA A 303 7.22 11.71 6.32
CA ALA A 303 6.21 12.67 6.78
C ALA A 303 5.00 12.72 5.84
N LEU A 304 5.25 12.65 4.53
CA LEU A 304 4.19 12.58 3.53
C LEU A 304 3.34 11.30 3.70
N CYS A 305 3.97 10.13 3.90
CA CYS A 305 3.23 8.89 4.20
C CYS A 305 2.33 9.05 5.42
N SER A 306 2.83 9.66 6.50
CA SER A 306 2.07 9.86 7.73
C SER A 306 0.82 10.72 7.52
N GLN A 307 0.85 11.72 6.63
CA GLN A 307 -0.33 12.53 6.27
C GLN A 307 -1.46 11.68 5.66
N TYR A 308 -1.10 10.59 4.98
CA TYR A 308 -2.06 9.63 4.43
C TYR A 308 -2.37 8.47 5.38
N GLY A 309 -1.84 8.48 6.62
CA GLY A 309 -1.98 7.38 7.57
C GLY A 309 -1.22 6.12 7.17
N LEU A 310 -0.21 6.26 6.33
CA LEU A 310 0.62 5.17 5.82
C LEU A 310 2.02 5.21 6.44
N TYR A 311 2.69 4.07 6.40
CA TYR A 311 4.07 3.92 6.83
C TYR A 311 4.95 3.61 5.61
N PRO A 312 6.16 4.16 5.50
CA PRO A 312 7.02 3.95 4.35
C PRO A 312 7.27 2.45 4.08
N PHE A 313 7.05 2.04 2.84
CA PHE A 313 7.39 0.71 2.35
C PHE A 313 7.84 0.84 0.90
N ALA A 314 9.08 1.25 0.71
CA ALA A 314 9.65 1.62 -0.57
C ALA A 314 10.29 0.41 -1.27
N ARG A 315 9.74 0.01 -2.42
CA ARG A 315 10.34 -0.99 -3.32
C ARG A 315 10.07 -0.61 -4.77
N THR A 316 11.07 -0.79 -5.61
CA THR A 316 11.00 -0.64 -7.08
C THR A 316 11.83 -1.74 -7.74
N GLY A 317 11.68 -1.95 -9.05
CA GLY A 317 12.48 -2.89 -9.82
C GLY A 317 12.45 -4.32 -9.26
N ALA A 318 13.61 -5.01 -9.25
CA ALA A 318 13.72 -6.41 -8.86
C ALA A 318 13.22 -6.70 -7.44
N ALA A 319 13.45 -5.80 -6.48
CA ALA A 319 12.96 -5.96 -5.11
C ALA A 319 11.43 -5.92 -5.01
N LEU A 320 10.77 -5.18 -5.90
CA LEU A 320 9.31 -5.16 -6.00
C LEU A 320 8.78 -6.43 -6.67
N GLU A 321 9.42 -6.89 -7.73
CA GLU A 321 9.02 -8.13 -8.41
C GLU A 321 9.13 -9.34 -7.46
N GLU A 322 10.22 -9.45 -6.72
CA GLU A 322 10.40 -10.49 -5.71
C GLU A 322 9.33 -10.42 -4.60
N PHE A 323 9.01 -9.21 -4.13
CA PHE A 323 7.93 -9.01 -3.16
C PHE A 323 6.59 -9.48 -3.70
N VAL A 324 6.25 -9.13 -4.96
CA VAL A 324 4.99 -9.57 -5.61
C VAL A 324 4.93 -11.09 -5.70
N GLN A 325 6.00 -11.74 -6.18
CA GLN A 325 6.03 -13.20 -6.33
C GLN A 325 5.86 -13.93 -4.98
N ARG A 326 6.57 -13.48 -3.95
CA ARG A 326 6.42 -14.04 -2.60
C ARG A 326 5.00 -13.84 -2.06
N SER A 327 4.47 -12.62 -2.19
CA SER A 327 3.10 -12.33 -1.73
C SER A 327 2.06 -13.22 -2.40
N LEU A 328 2.20 -13.47 -3.71
CA LEU A 328 1.30 -14.37 -4.43
C LEU A 328 1.38 -15.81 -3.91
N ALA A 329 2.58 -16.32 -3.60
CA ALA A 329 2.76 -17.64 -3.03
C ALA A 329 2.10 -17.77 -1.65
N ASP A 330 2.37 -16.80 -0.76
CA ASP A 330 1.80 -16.75 0.59
C ASP A 330 0.27 -16.66 0.57
N TYR A 331 -0.28 -15.84 -0.33
CA TYR A 331 -1.74 -15.71 -0.45
C TYR A 331 -2.42 -16.93 -1.07
N ARG A 332 -1.76 -17.68 -1.97
CA ARG A 332 -2.27 -18.97 -2.44
C ARG A 332 -2.36 -19.96 -1.30
N GLN A 333 -1.32 -20.07 -0.49
CA GLN A 333 -1.30 -20.93 0.69
C GLN A 333 -2.42 -20.56 1.65
N LEU A 334 -2.53 -19.27 2.03
CA LEU A 334 -3.58 -18.81 2.94
C LEU A 334 -4.99 -19.08 2.40
N ALA A 335 -5.22 -18.90 1.11
CA ALA A 335 -6.50 -19.21 0.48
C ALA A 335 -6.84 -20.71 0.60
N GLN A 336 -5.86 -21.59 0.37
CA GLN A 336 -6.03 -23.03 0.53
C GLN A 336 -6.35 -23.44 1.96
N GLU A 337 -5.64 -22.86 2.95
CA GLU A 337 -5.90 -23.11 4.38
C GLU A 337 -7.32 -22.72 4.83
N LEU A 338 -7.92 -21.73 4.17
CA LEU A 338 -9.31 -21.30 4.42
C LEU A 338 -10.34 -22.00 3.51
N GLY A 339 -9.91 -22.98 2.72
CA GLY A 339 -10.78 -23.71 1.80
C GLY A 339 -11.34 -22.85 0.67
N LEU A 340 -10.62 -21.80 0.27
CA LEU A 340 -10.96 -20.92 -0.85
C LEU A 340 -10.27 -21.39 -2.14
N ARG A 341 -10.78 -20.93 -3.28
CA ARG A 341 -10.10 -21.17 -4.56
C ARG A 341 -8.70 -20.53 -4.53
N SER A 342 -7.72 -21.27 -5.00
CA SER A 342 -6.41 -20.74 -5.42
C SER A 342 -6.27 -20.96 -6.93
N TRP A 343 -5.69 -20.00 -7.63
CA TRP A 343 -5.43 -20.13 -9.06
C TRP A 343 -4.15 -20.95 -9.24
N PRO A 344 -4.17 -22.04 -10.03
CA PRO A 344 -2.95 -22.70 -10.45
C PRO A 344 -2.17 -21.72 -11.34
N ARG A 345 -0.87 -21.88 -11.42
CA ARG A 345 0.15 -21.00 -12.02
C ARG A 345 -0.19 -20.46 -13.39
#